data_ae4d3ae6c18e3c416b8f9eabcd82717e
#
_entry.id   ae4d3ae6c18e3c416b8f9eabcd82717e
#
_cell.length_a   1.000
_cell.length_b   1.000
_cell.length_c   1.000
_cell.angle_alpha   90.00
_cell.angle_beta   90.00
_cell.angle_gamma   90.00
#
_symmetry.space_group_name_H-M   'P 1'
#
loop_
_entity.id
_entity.type
_entity.pdbx_description
1 polymer ?
#
loop_
_entity_poly.entity_id
_entity_poly.type
_entity_poly.pdbx_seq_one_letter_code
_entity_poly.pdbx_strand_id
1 'polypeptide(L)'
;VYRTKKQPFIQNNIFNLFSDEKKQVIHLDMKEDEGIDLVGDLSDENFRNEVKKLKPKLILCNNILMYLNKNTRKKLSNTLYEVLDKNGYLIITNSLVFPPSPDPVEAYYRATPEKMYKSLFANFYLIDQNIAKTEYSFYKFLQSKPKLILIKLLRFFMPWYKSKEWWFMMKYYLFDLKKNYSSTCLFLRKK
;
A
#
# COMPACT_ATOMS: atom_id res chain seq x y z
N VAL A 1 -8.15 -14.58 -0.46
CA VAL A 1 -8.03 -16.01 -0.12
C VAL A 1 -6.57 -16.49 -0.22
N TYR A 2 -5.87 -16.28 -1.34
CA TYR A 2 -4.46 -16.69 -1.48
C TYR A 2 -3.54 -16.07 -0.41
N ARG A 3 -3.67 -14.76 -0.15
CA ARG A 3 -2.88 -14.06 0.88
C ARG A 3 -3.22 -14.53 2.29
N THR A 4 -4.48 -14.78 2.59
CA THR A 4 -4.90 -15.28 3.92
C THR A 4 -4.47 -16.72 4.18
N LYS A 5 -4.42 -17.57 3.15
CA LYS A 5 -3.82 -18.92 3.27
C LYS A 5 -2.32 -18.87 3.58
N LYS A 6 -1.57 -17.95 2.96
CA LYS A 6 -0.11 -17.78 3.22
C LYS A 6 0.21 -16.95 4.45
N GLN A 7 -0.72 -16.10 4.88
CA GLN A 7 -0.58 -15.18 6.00
C GLN A 7 -1.83 -15.25 6.89
N PRO A 8 -2.04 -16.35 7.62
CA PRO A 8 -3.25 -16.60 8.42
C PRO A 8 -3.51 -15.53 9.47
N PHE A 9 -2.47 -14.80 9.90
CA PHE A 9 -2.65 -13.68 10.84
C PHE A 9 -3.49 -12.54 10.24
N ILE A 10 -3.54 -12.37 8.93
CA ILE A 10 -4.41 -11.37 8.28
C ILE A 10 -5.88 -11.78 8.48
N GLN A 11 -6.19 -13.06 8.29
CA GLN A 11 -7.53 -13.56 8.55
C GLN A 11 -7.91 -13.36 10.01
N ASN A 12 -7.05 -13.79 10.94
CA ASN A 12 -7.34 -13.77 12.37
C ASN A 12 -7.43 -12.35 12.96
N ASN A 13 -6.51 -11.46 12.55
CA ASN A 13 -6.40 -10.14 13.17
C ASN A 13 -7.23 -9.06 12.46
N ILE A 14 -7.71 -9.31 11.26
CA ILE A 14 -8.47 -8.33 10.49
C ILE A 14 -9.85 -8.88 10.11
N PHE A 15 -9.92 -9.91 9.28
CA PHE A 15 -11.20 -10.32 8.69
C PHE A 15 -12.12 -11.03 9.66
N ASN A 16 -11.61 -11.83 10.59
CA ASN A 16 -12.44 -12.48 11.60
C ASN A 16 -13.15 -11.47 12.52
N LEU A 17 -12.55 -10.29 12.74
CA LEU A 17 -13.21 -9.23 13.53
C LEU A 17 -14.49 -8.69 12.85
N PHE A 18 -14.61 -8.84 11.54
CA PHE A 18 -15.79 -8.40 10.79
C PHE A 18 -16.81 -9.53 10.58
N SER A 19 -16.38 -10.79 10.55
CA SER A 19 -17.27 -11.94 10.32
C SER A 19 -18.26 -12.18 11.46
N ASP A 20 -17.86 -11.93 12.72
CA ASP A 20 -18.69 -12.13 13.91
C ASP A 20 -19.86 -11.13 14.02
N GLU A 21 -19.79 -10.01 13.28
CA GLU A 21 -20.81 -8.96 13.34
C GLU A 21 -21.77 -8.96 12.12
N LYS A 22 -21.84 -10.04 11.35
CA LYS A 22 -22.64 -10.15 10.11
C LYS A 22 -22.25 -9.09 9.06
N LYS A 23 -21.03 -8.59 9.10
CA LYS A 23 -20.50 -7.64 8.11
C LYS A 23 -19.93 -8.41 6.93
N GLN A 24 -20.33 -8.01 5.73
CA GLN A 24 -19.79 -8.57 4.50
C GLN A 24 -18.44 -7.91 4.19
N VAL A 25 -17.40 -8.72 4.00
CA VAL A 25 -16.10 -8.29 3.47
C VAL A 25 -16.11 -8.60 1.98
N ILE A 26 -15.83 -7.57 1.16
CA ILE A 26 -15.78 -7.67 -0.31
C ILE A 26 -14.35 -7.37 -0.74
N HIS A 27 -13.73 -8.31 -1.43
CA HIS A 27 -12.38 -8.16 -2.00
C HIS A 27 -12.49 -7.66 -3.44
N LEU A 28 -11.83 -6.53 -3.70
CA LEU A 28 -11.81 -5.89 -5.00
C LEU A 28 -10.38 -5.87 -5.56
N ASP A 29 -10.21 -6.26 -6.82
CA ASP A 29 -8.97 -6.12 -7.57
C ASP A 29 -9.25 -5.82 -9.05
N MET A 30 -8.27 -5.29 -9.77
CA MET A 30 -8.32 -5.11 -11.22
C MET A 30 -8.16 -6.42 -11.99
N LYS A 31 -7.61 -7.45 -11.37
CA LYS A 31 -7.36 -8.76 -11.95
C LYS A 31 -8.21 -9.80 -11.27
N GLU A 32 -8.75 -10.70 -12.07
CA GLU A 32 -9.43 -11.89 -11.58
C GLU A 32 -8.41 -12.82 -10.90
N ASP A 33 -8.68 -13.22 -9.69
CA ASP A 33 -7.89 -14.19 -8.92
C ASP A 33 -8.80 -14.86 -7.88
N GLU A 34 -8.35 -15.99 -7.33
CA GLU A 34 -9.09 -16.74 -6.31
C GLU A 34 -9.38 -15.84 -5.10
N GLY A 35 -10.66 -15.67 -4.77
CA GLY A 35 -11.14 -14.91 -3.62
C GLY A 35 -11.29 -13.41 -3.88
N ILE A 36 -11.31 -12.99 -5.13
CA ILE A 36 -11.77 -11.64 -5.52
C ILE A 36 -13.26 -11.71 -5.81
N ASP A 37 -14.01 -10.85 -5.13
CA ASP A 37 -15.48 -10.80 -5.23
C ASP A 37 -15.92 -9.84 -6.34
N LEU A 38 -15.15 -8.77 -6.57
CA LEU A 38 -15.41 -7.77 -7.60
C LEU A 38 -14.14 -7.50 -8.41
N VAL A 39 -14.23 -7.74 -9.71
CA VAL A 39 -13.11 -7.48 -10.65
C VAL A 39 -13.41 -6.23 -11.45
N GLY A 40 -12.56 -5.22 -11.35
CA GLY A 40 -12.71 -3.99 -12.12
C GLY A 40 -11.77 -2.87 -11.73
N ASP A 41 -11.75 -1.83 -12.55
CA ASP A 41 -10.93 -0.64 -12.35
C ASP A 41 -11.78 0.50 -11.75
N LEU A 42 -11.41 0.97 -10.58
CA LEU A 42 -12.03 2.14 -9.94
C LEU A 42 -11.85 3.44 -10.75
N SER A 43 -11.03 3.47 -11.79
CA SER A 43 -10.98 4.59 -12.73
C SER A 43 -12.17 4.60 -13.71
N ASP A 44 -12.82 3.45 -13.93
CA ASP A 44 -14.07 3.34 -14.69
C ASP A 44 -15.25 3.85 -13.87
N GLU A 45 -16.09 4.67 -14.50
CA GLU A 45 -17.23 5.31 -13.83
C GLU A 45 -18.33 4.33 -13.51
N ASN A 46 -18.63 3.38 -14.40
CA ASN A 46 -19.67 2.39 -14.19
C ASN A 46 -19.30 1.48 -13.01
N PHE A 47 -18.05 1.03 -12.99
CA PHE A 47 -17.56 0.21 -11.89
C PHE A 47 -17.53 0.97 -10.55
N ARG A 48 -17.12 2.24 -10.55
CA ARG A 48 -17.24 3.10 -9.35
C ARG A 48 -18.66 3.20 -8.84
N ASN A 49 -19.64 3.37 -9.74
CA ASN A 49 -21.05 3.45 -9.38
C ASN A 49 -21.56 2.12 -8.81
N GLU A 50 -21.08 0.99 -9.30
CA GLU A 50 -21.36 -0.33 -8.73
C GLU A 50 -20.83 -0.43 -7.30
N VAL A 51 -19.56 -0.12 -7.08
CA VAL A 51 -18.95 -0.12 -5.73
C VAL A 51 -19.65 0.86 -4.79
N LYS A 52 -20.06 2.03 -5.28
CA LYS A 52 -20.79 3.03 -4.48
C LYS A 52 -22.18 2.54 -4.02
N LYS A 53 -22.86 1.73 -4.84
CA LYS A 53 -24.17 1.12 -4.47
C LYS A 53 -24.03 0.17 -3.27
N LEU A 54 -22.87 -0.42 -3.06
CA LEU A 54 -22.59 -1.28 -1.89
C LEU A 54 -22.51 -0.49 -0.58
N LYS A 55 -22.40 0.84 -0.63
CA LYS A 55 -22.30 1.74 0.52
C LYS A 55 -21.22 1.28 1.53
N PRO A 56 -19.96 1.12 1.11
CA PRO A 56 -18.90 0.62 2.00
C PRO A 56 -18.72 1.56 3.20
N LYS A 57 -18.86 1.02 4.40
CA LYS A 57 -18.66 1.75 5.66
C LYS A 57 -17.20 1.82 6.07
N LEU A 58 -16.39 0.86 5.60
CA LEU A 58 -14.95 0.82 5.80
C LEU A 58 -14.26 0.37 4.52
N ILE A 59 -13.25 1.10 4.10
CA ILE A 59 -12.36 0.71 3.01
C ILE A 59 -10.97 0.48 3.57
N LEU A 60 -10.38 -0.67 3.25
CA LEU A 60 -8.96 -0.99 3.51
C LEU A 60 -8.19 -0.90 2.20
N CYS A 61 -7.28 0.09 2.10
CA CYS A 61 -6.49 0.32 0.90
C CYS A 61 -5.00 0.19 1.22
N ASN A 62 -4.40 -0.95 0.87
CA ASN A 62 -3.06 -1.32 1.33
C ASN A 62 -2.02 -1.31 0.22
N ASN A 63 -0.94 -0.51 0.42
CA ASN A 63 0.29 -0.51 -0.39
C ASN A 63 0.11 -0.28 -1.90
N ILE A 64 -0.97 0.36 -2.35
CA ILE A 64 -1.20 0.64 -3.77
C ILE A 64 -0.53 1.95 -4.22
N LEU A 65 -0.39 2.94 -3.32
CA LEU A 65 0.08 4.28 -3.68
C LEU A 65 1.50 4.29 -4.25
N MET A 66 2.33 3.32 -3.86
CA MET A 66 3.70 3.22 -4.35
C MET A 66 3.79 2.85 -5.83
N TYR A 67 2.74 2.28 -6.40
CA TYR A 67 2.68 1.90 -7.83
C TYR A 67 2.06 2.97 -8.72
N LEU A 68 1.42 3.97 -8.13
CA LEU A 68 0.70 5.00 -8.86
C LEU A 68 1.56 6.26 -9.07
N ASN A 69 1.43 6.90 -10.22
CA ASN A 69 2.00 8.22 -10.45
C ASN A 69 1.26 9.31 -9.64
N LYS A 70 1.82 10.52 -9.59
CA LYS A 70 1.29 11.62 -8.77
C LYS A 70 -0.19 11.95 -9.08
N ASN A 71 -0.55 11.98 -10.36
CA ASN A 71 -1.90 12.34 -10.78
C ASN A 71 -2.90 11.22 -10.45
N THR A 72 -2.51 9.97 -10.69
CA THR A 72 -3.34 8.79 -10.38
C THR A 72 -3.55 8.64 -8.88
N ARG A 73 -2.56 8.96 -8.03
CA ARG A 73 -2.75 8.98 -6.56
C ARG A 73 -3.83 9.97 -6.13
N LYS A 74 -3.84 11.18 -6.71
CA LYS A 74 -4.88 12.17 -6.41
C LYS A 74 -6.27 11.70 -6.89
N LYS A 75 -6.34 11.13 -8.10
CA LYS A 75 -7.59 10.54 -8.59
C LYS A 75 -8.09 9.45 -7.67
N LEU A 76 -7.23 8.49 -7.29
CA LEU A 76 -7.59 7.42 -6.36
C LEU A 76 -8.12 7.97 -5.04
N SER A 77 -7.48 8.98 -4.44
CA SER A 77 -7.94 9.59 -3.20
C SER A 77 -9.37 10.16 -3.34
N ASN A 78 -9.65 10.85 -4.45
CA ASN A 78 -10.99 11.38 -4.72
C ASN A 78 -12.00 10.26 -4.94
N THR A 79 -11.62 9.22 -5.68
CA THR A 79 -12.45 8.04 -5.90
C THR A 79 -12.79 7.32 -4.60
N LEU A 80 -11.81 7.11 -3.71
CA LEU A 80 -12.06 6.51 -2.39
C LEU A 80 -13.01 7.36 -1.54
N TYR A 81 -12.89 8.69 -1.63
CA TYR A 81 -13.83 9.60 -0.98
C TYR A 81 -15.24 9.47 -1.56
N GLU A 82 -15.36 9.37 -2.88
CA GLU A 82 -16.65 9.28 -3.59
C GLU A 82 -17.41 8.00 -3.25
N VAL A 83 -16.74 6.83 -3.34
CA VAL A 83 -17.39 5.52 -3.15
C VAL A 83 -17.70 5.20 -1.69
N LEU A 84 -16.98 5.78 -0.75
CA LEU A 84 -17.18 5.56 0.68
C LEU A 84 -18.56 6.11 1.11
N ASP A 85 -19.28 5.37 1.95
CA ASP A 85 -20.57 5.82 2.51
C ASP A 85 -20.39 7.07 3.37
N LYS A 86 -21.52 7.76 3.66
CA LYS A 86 -21.52 8.92 4.59
C LYS A 86 -21.01 8.47 5.96
N ASN A 87 -20.12 9.28 6.55
CA ASN A 87 -19.42 8.95 7.81
C ASN A 87 -18.61 7.64 7.78
N GLY A 88 -18.37 7.07 6.60
CA GLY A 88 -17.52 5.87 6.46
C GLY A 88 -16.06 6.14 6.75
N TYR A 89 -15.31 5.07 6.96
CA TYR A 89 -13.91 5.10 7.35
C TYR A 89 -12.99 4.56 6.26
N LEU A 90 -11.81 5.15 6.15
CA LEU A 90 -10.75 4.68 5.27
C LEU A 90 -9.49 4.40 6.09
N ILE A 91 -8.99 3.17 6.00
CA ILE A 91 -7.65 2.82 6.47
C ILE A 91 -6.77 2.68 5.23
N ILE A 92 -5.72 3.49 5.16
CA ILE A 92 -4.78 3.43 4.05
C ILE A 92 -3.36 3.27 4.54
N THR A 93 -2.65 2.34 3.92
CA THR A 93 -1.24 2.08 4.22
C THR A 93 -0.37 2.26 2.99
N ASN A 94 0.88 2.63 3.21
CA ASN A 94 1.89 2.69 2.17
C ASN A 94 3.28 2.44 2.74
N SER A 95 4.11 1.73 2.01
CA SER A 95 5.50 1.49 2.43
C SER A 95 6.25 2.81 2.61
N LEU A 96 6.94 2.96 3.73
CA LEU A 96 7.77 4.12 4.07
C LEU A 96 9.26 3.79 3.95
N VAL A 97 9.73 2.82 4.72
CA VAL A 97 11.09 2.29 4.63
C VAL A 97 11.01 0.86 4.13
N PHE A 98 11.29 0.68 2.85
CA PHE A 98 11.29 -0.61 2.19
C PHE A 98 12.14 -0.53 0.92
N PRO A 99 12.93 -1.57 0.58
CA PRO A 99 13.70 -1.59 -0.67
C PRO A 99 12.78 -1.48 -1.87
N PRO A 100 13.28 -1.03 -3.03
CA PRO A 100 12.49 -1.01 -4.25
C PRO A 100 11.98 -2.42 -4.56
N SER A 101 10.70 -2.51 -4.91
CA SER A 101 10.12 -3.73 -5.44
C SER A 101 10.78 -4.09 -6.78
N PRO A 102 10.96 -5.37 -7.10
CA PRO A 102 11.38 -5.77 -8.44
C PRO A 102 10.30 -5.50 -9.50
N ASP A 103 9.12 -5.05 -9.09
CA ASP A 103 8.01 -4.72 -9.96
C ASP A 103 8.33 -3.49 -10.82
N PRO A 104 8.29 -3.59 -12.15
CA PRO A 104 8.67 -2.51 -13.06
C PRO A 104 7.74 -1.30 -13.01
N VAL A 105 6.55 -1.42 -12.43
CA VAL A 105 5.57 -0.33 -12.31
C VAL A 105 5.70 0.48 -11.03
N GLU A 106 6.67 0.18 -10.15
CA GLU A 106 6.85 0.94 -8.92
C GLU A 106 7.20 2.40 -9.21
N ALA A 107 6.42 3.33 -8.64
CA ALA A 107 6.62 4.78 -8.75
C ALA A 107 7.42 5.38 -7.58
N TYR A 108 7.99 4.54 -6.72
CA TYR A 108 8.87 4.88 -5.58
C TYR A 108 8.27 5.90 -4.60
N TYR A 109 6.96 5.96 -4.48
CA TYR A 109 6.31 6.86 -3.56
C TYR A 109 6.49 6.36 -2.11
N ARG A 110 7.18 7.17 -1.31
CA ARG A 110 7.39 6.96 0.11
C ARG A 110 7.06 8.26 0.83
N ALA A 111 6.05 8.25 1.68
CA ALA A 111 5.61 9.46 2.36
C ALA A 111 5.33 9.18 3.84
N THR A 112 5.73 10.13 4.69
CA THR A 112 5.32 10.12 6.10
C THR A 112 3.81 10.28 6.21
N PRO A 113 3.18 9.88 7.33
CA PRO A 113 1.74 10.03 7.54
C PRO A 113 1.26 11.46 7.27
N GLU A 114 1.93 12.43 7.85
CA GLU A 114 1.61 13.84 7.70
C GLU A 114 1.67 14.32 6.24
N LYS A 115 2.74 13.94 5.51
CA LYS A 115 2.89 14.29 4.09
C LYS A 115 1.83 13.62 3.24
N MET A 116 1.51 12.34 3.51
CA MET A 116 0.50 11.60 2.80
C MET A 116 -0.89 12.20 3.02
N TYR A 117 -1.24 12.53 4.27
CA TYR A 117 -2.50 13.19 4.60
C TYR A 117 -2.63 14.54 3.90
N LYS A 118 -1.67 15.46 4.11
CA LYS A 118 -1.73 16.82 3.54
C LYS A 118 -1.80 16.82 2.01
N SER A 119 -1.11 15.89 1.34
CA SER A 119 -1.01 15.89 -0.12
C SER A 119 -2.14 15.16 -0.85
N LEU A 120 -2.79 14.18 -0.19
CA LEU A 120 -3.75 13.29 -0.85
C LEU A 120 -5.11 13.26 -0.13
N PHE A 121 -5.15 13.33 1.20
CA PHE A 121 -6.35 13.02 1.99
C PHE A 121 -6.87 14.17 2.85
N ALA A 122 -6.51 15.41 2.55
CA ALA A 122 -6.93 16.60 3.32
C ALA A 122 -8.46 16.85 3.30
N ASN A 123 -9.17 16.20 2.36
CA ASN A 123 -10.63 16.21 2.29
C ASN A 123 -11.33 15.28 3.30
N PHE A 124 -10.57 14.41 3.99
CA PHE A 124 -11.07 13.57 5.08
C PHE A 124 -10.81 14.22 6.44
N TYR A 125 -11.53 13.77 7.48
CA TYR A 125 -11.10 13.97 8.87
C TYR A 125 -10.00 12.96 9.21
N LEU A 126 -8.87 13.42 9.72
CA LEU A 126 -7.83 12.57 10.27
C LEU A 126 -8.27 12.11 11.67
N ILE A 127 -8.46 10.80 11.85
CA ILE A 127 -8.79 10.21 13.15
C ILE A 127 -7.50 9.81 13.87
N ASP A 128 -6.63 9.10 13.15
CA ASP A 128 -5.34 8.66 13.70
C ASP A 128 -4.30 8.49 12.57
N GLN A 129 -3.04 8.54 12.94
CA GLN A 129 -1.93 8.29 12.03
C GLN A 129 -0.77 7.60 12.76
N ASN A 130 -0.14 6.65 12.12
CA ASN A 130 0.94 5.89 12.73
C ASN A 130 1.99 5.46 11.69
N ILE A 131 3.18 5.10 12.19
CA ILE A 131 4.22 4.41 11.44
C ILE A 131 4.42 3.03 12.06
N ALA A 132 3.84 2.02 11.42
CA ALA A 132 4.07 0.64 11.79
C ALA A 132 5.49 0.23 11.41
N LYS A 133 6.24 -0.32 12.37
CA LYS A 133 7.63 -0.77 12.17
C LYS A 133 7.73 -2.27 12.45
N THR A 134 8.58 -2.96 11.71
CA THR A 134 8.96 -4.34 11.96
C THR A 134 10.31 -4.39 12.67
N GLU A 135 10.70 -5.54 13.17
CA GLU A 135 12.06 -5.79 13.70
C GLU A 135 13.07 -6.15 12.60
N TYR A 136 12.62 -6.25 11.36
CA TYR A 136 13.43 -6.61 10.21
C TYR A 136 13.91 -5.37 9.44
N SER A 137 15.15 -5.42 8.96
CA SER A 137 15.74 -4.44 8.04
C SER A 137 16.28 -5.14 6.80
N PHE A 138 16.55 -4.38 5.74
CA PHE A 138 17.18 -4.94 4.55
C PHE A 138 18.61 -5.42 4.82
N TYR A 139 19.29 -4.80 5.76
CA TYR A 139 20.61 -5.26 6.22
C TYR A 139 20.55 -6.67 6.81
N LYS A 140 19.60 -6.93 7.73
CA LYS A 140 19.38 -8.28 8.30
C LYS A 140 19.02 -9.29 7.21
N PHE A 141 18.21 -8.88 6.25
CA PHE A 141 17.85 -9.74 5.11
C PHE A 141 19.08 -10.09 4.24
N LEU A 142 19.95 -9.13 3.95
CA LEU A 142 21.19 -9.40 3.20
C LEU A 142 22.14 -10.32 3.96
N GLN A 143 22.27 -10.17 5.27
CA GLN A 143 23.08 -11.07 6.10
C GLN A 143 22.61 -12.53 6.02
N SER A 144 21.29 -12.76 5.92
CA SER A 144 20.73 -14.10 5.75
C SER A 144 20.92 -14.68 4.34
N LYS A 145 21.27 -13.87 3.34
CA LYS A 145 21.41 -14.26 1.94
C LYS A 145 22.69 -13.68 1.29
N PRO A 146 23.87 -14.14 1.65
CA PRO A 146 25.14 -13.52 1.22
C PRO A 146 25.34 -13.48 -0.30
N LYS A 147 24.80 -14.47 -1.05
CA LYS A 147 24.84 -14.46 -2.52
C LYS A 147 24.17 -13.21 -3.13
N LEU A 148 23.13 -12.66 -2.48
CA LEU A 148 22.49 -11.44 -2.94
C LEU A 148 23.37 -10.21 -2.78
N ILE A 149 24.30 -10.20 -1.83
CA ILE A 149 25.24 -9.08 -1.62
C ILE A 149 26.07 -8.88 -2.89
N LEU A 150 26.62 -9.95 -3.45
CA LEU A 150 27.42 -9.89 -4.68
C LEU A 150 26.60 -9.32 -5.85
N ILE A 151 25.37 -9.80 -6.05
CA ILE A 151 24.48 -9.29 -7.11
C ILE A 151 24.19 -7.78 -6.91
N LYS A 152 23.96 -7.36 -5.65
CA LYS A 152 23.70 -5.95 -5.34
C LYS A 152 24.95 -5.07 -5.51
N LEU A 153 26.14 -5.60 -5.21
CA LEU A 153 27.40 -4.92 -5.49
C LEU A 153 27.64 -4.73 -6.98
N LEU A 154 27.43 -5.77 -7.79
CA LEU A 154 27.53 -5.65 -9.25
C LEU A 154 26.54 -4.59 -9.78
N ARG A 155 25.32 -4.57 -9.25
CA ARG A 155 24.29 -3.59 -9.62
C ARG A 155 24.68 -2.15 -9.24
N PHE A 156 25.48 -1.98 -8.19
CA PHE A 156 26.01 -0.68 -7.78
C PHE A 156 26.82 -0.01 -8.90
N PHE A 157 27.61 -0.78 -9.64
CA PHE A 157 28.46 -0.28 -10.73
C PHE A 157 27.73 -0.09 -12.07
N MET A 158 26.41 -0.23 -12.10
CA MET A 158 25.62 -0.15 -13.34
C MET A 158 24.56 0.97 -13.30
N PRO A 159 24.95 2.26 -13.17
CA PRO A 159 23.99 3.37 -13.04
C PRO A 159 23.13 3.59 -14.29
N TRP A 160 23.65 3.21 -15.47
CA TRP A 160 22.93 3.34 -16.74
C TRP A 160 21.77 2.35 -16.91
N TYR A 161 21.83 1.20 -16.24
CA TYR A 161 20.76 0.21 -16.31
C TYR A 161 19.65 0.57 -15.31
N LYS A 162 18.43 0.84 -15.82
CA LYS A 162 17.28 1.27 -15.02
C LYS A 162 17.65 2.42 -14.05
N SER A 163 18.07 3.54 -14.57
CA SER A 163 18.66 4.65 -13.83
C SER A 163 17.80 5.17 -12.67
N LYS A 164 16.46 5.29 -12.84
CA LYS A 164 15.54 5.71 -11.76
C LYS A 164 15.56 4.76 -10.57
N GLU A 165 15.51 3.45 -10.84
CA GLU A 165 15.61 2.41 -9.80
C GLU A 165 16.98 2.47 -9.11
N TRP A 166 18.06 2.67 -9.89
CA TRP A 166 19.41 2.78 -9.37
C TRP A 166 19.55 3.93 -8.38
N TRP A 167 19.10 5.13 -8.73
CA TRP A 167 19.13 6.30 -7.84
C TRP A 167 18.33 6.08 -6.56
N PHE A 168 17.16 5.48 -6.67
CA PHE A 168 16.35 5.16 -5.49
C PHE A 168 17.05 4.12 -4.60
N MET A 169 17.64 3.08 -5.20
CA MET A 169 18.40 2.07 -4.46
C MET A 169 19.63 2.66 -3.77
N MET A 170 20.38 3.55 -4.44
CA MET A 170 21.54 4.19 -3.84
C MET A 170 21.16 5.04 -2.62
N LYS A 171 20.12 5.85 -2.77
CA LYS A 171 19.56 6.61 -1.65
C LYS A 171 19.13 5.69 -0.50
N TYR A 172 18.46 4.59 -0.83
CA TYR A 172 18.02 3.61 0.16
C TYR A 172 19.23 2.97 0.89
N TYR A 173 20.28 2.59 0.18
CA TYR A 173 21.47 2.01 0.79
C TYR A 173 22.22 3.00 1.68
N LEU A 174 22.30 4.26 1.29
CA LEU A 174 22.98 5.28 2.08
C LEU A 174 22.23 5.66 3.36
N PHE A 175 20.90 5.75 3.30
CA PHE A 175 20.12 6.33 4.40
C PHE A 175 19.23 5.35 5.15
N ASP A 176 18.80 4.26 4.51
CA ASP A 176 17.73 3.40 5.02
C ASP A 176 18.13 1.92 5.17
N LEU A 177 19.32 1.51 4.74
CA LEU A 177 19.77 0.10 4.73
C LEU A 177 19.58 -0.60 6.08
N LYS A 178 19.95 0.07 7.17
CA LYS A 178 19.87 -0.45 8.54
C LYS A 178 18.54 -0.14 9.23
N LYS A 179 17.72 0.73 8.66
CA LYS A 179 16.42 1.05 9.24
C LYS A 179 15.47 -0.12 9.12
N ASN A 180 14.67 -0.32 10.14
CA ASN A 180 13.63 -1.33 10.14
C ASN A 180 12.57 -1.01 9.07
N TYR A 181 12.06 -2.03 8.42
CA TYR A 181 10.94 -1.87 7.50
C TYR A 181 9.79 -1.19 8.21
N SER A 182 9.21 -0.24 7.54
CA SER A 182 8.08 0.51 8.09
C SER A 182 7.08 0.89 7.02
N SER A 183 5.84 1.05 7.46
CA SER A 183 4.73 1.49 6.64
C SER A 183 4.02 2.65 7.32
N THR A 184 3.65 3.64 6.54
CA THR A 184 2.72 4.70 6.93
C THR A 184 1.32 4.13 6.99
N CYS A 185 0.57 4.49 8.03
CA CYS A 185 -0.84 4.15 8.18
C CYS A 185 -1.63 5.44 8.51
N LEU A 186 -2.76 5.64 7.82
CA LEU A 186 -3.73 6.68 8.16
C LEU A 186 -5.09 6.02 8.42
N PHE A 187 -5.75 6.47 9.49
CA PHE A 187 -7.15 6.16 9.77
C PHE A 187 -7.96 7.44 9.61
N LEU A 188 -8.87 7.42 8.66
CA LEU A 188 -9.58 8.59 8.16
C LEU A 188 -11.08 8.36 8.21
N ARG A 189 -11.86 9.44 8.36
CA ARG A 189 -13.32 9.45 8.24
C ARG A 189 -13.76 10.42 7.15
N LYS A 190 -14.73 10.03 6.35
CA LYS A 190 -15.35 10.90 5.36
C LYS A 190 -16.00 12.12 6.05
N LYS A 191 -15.74 13.30 5.53
CA LYS A 191 -16.41 14.54 5.96
C LYS A 191 -17.87 14.55 5.52
#